data_835ae8e704bf39127b0137b74846b3c7
#
_entry.id   835ae8e704bf39127b0137b74846b3c7
#
_cell.length_a   1.000
_cell.length_b   1.000
_cell.length_c   1.000
_cell.angle_alpha   90.00
_cell.angle_beta   90.00
_cell.angle_gamma   90.00
#
_symmetry.space_group_name_H-M   'P 1'
#
loop_
_entity.id
_entity.type
_entity.pdbx_description
1 polymer ?
#
loop_
_entity_poly.entity_id
_entity_poly.type
_entity_poly.pdbx_seq_one_letter_code
_entity_poly.pdbx_strand_id
1 'polypeptide(L)'
;QDRRGNVARDQVVPVIIHGDAAFAGQGVVMETFQMSQTRGFCTGGTIHIVLNNQVGFTTSRREDARSTEYCTDVAKMVQAPIFHVNGDDPEAVLFVTQLAMDYRQQFRKDVVIDLVCYRRRGHNEADEPAATQPMMYRKIRNHPTTRTLYARRLVAEGVISAAQEQELIDGYRHALESGQHVAKSL
;
A
#
# COMPACT_ATOMS: atom_id res chain seq x y z
N GLN A 1 6.44 22.05 -7.15
CA GLN A 1 7.49 22.64 -6.28
C GLN A 1 8.03 23.93 -6.87
N ASP A 2 8.41 23.94 -8.15
CA ASP A 2 8.98 25.11 -8.82
C ASP A 2 8.01 26.31 -8.81
N ARG A 3 6.71 26.11 -9.09
CA ARG A 3 5.67 27.15 -9.01
C ARG A 3 5.52 27.79 -7.63
N ARG A 4 5.99 27.13 -6.58
CA ARG A 4 5.97 27.62 -5.19
C ARG A 4 7.32 28.22 -4.77
N GLY A 5 8.32 28.23 -5.64
CA GLY A 5 9.69 28.61 -5.29
C GLY A 5 10.32 27.69 -4.23
N ASN A 6 9.82 26.46 -4.10
CA ASN A 6 10.24 25.51 -3.07
C ASN A 6 11.55 24.82 -3.48
N VAL A 7 12.66 25.49 -3.31
CA VAL A 7 14.00 24.98 -3.60
C VAL A 7 14.35 23.78 -2.69
N ALA A 8 13.91 23.79 -1.44
CA ALA A 8 14.14 22.73 -0.48
C ALA A 8 13.35 21.43 -0.79
N ARG A 9 12.34 21.49 -1.67
CA ARG A 9 11.50 20.36 -2.11
C ARG A 9 10.81 19.59 -0.98
N ASP A 10 10.36 20.32 0.03
CA ASP A 10 9.75 19.79 1.26
C ASP A 10 8.26 20.09 1.42
N GLN A 11 7.69 20.98 0.59
CA GLN A 11 6.27 21.36 0.67
C GLN A 11 5.34 20.48 -0.16
N VAL A 12 5.87 19.73 -1.13
CA VAL A 12 5.10 18.85 -2.00
C VAL A 12 5.73 17.48 -2.02
N VAL A 13 4.97 16.47 -1.65
CA VAL A 13 5.40 15.07 -1.63
C VAL A 13 4.65 14.30 -2.72
N PRO A 14 5.33 13.80 -3.76
CA PRO A 14 4.74 12.85 -4.68
C PRO A 14 4.47 11.52 -3.96
N VAL A 15 3.27 10.96 -4.16
CA VAL A 15 2.92 9.61 -3.72
C VAL A 15 2.38 8.86 -4.93
N ILE A 16 2.96 7.69 -5.21
CA ILE A 16 2.54 6.84 -6.34
C ILE A 16 2.15 5.48 -5.80
N ILE A 17 0.96 5.00 -6.20
CA ILE A 17 0.46 3.69 -5.83
C ILE A 17 0.59 2.75 -7.03
N HIS A 18 1.20 1.60 -6.82
CA HIS A 18 1.46 0.57 -7.83
C HIS A 18 0.83 -0.76 -7.46
N GLY A 19 0.49 -1.58 -8.46
CA GLY A 19 0.35 -3.02 -8.28
C GLY A 19 1.74 -3.70 -8.29
N ASP A 20 1.88 -4.82 -7.62
CA ASP A 20 3.14 -5.56 -7.48
C ASP A 20 3.75 -6.00 -8.82
N ALA A 21 2.95 -6.60 -9.69
CA ALA A 21 3.40 -7.03 -11.02
C ALA A 21 3.77 -5.82 -11.91
N ALA A 22 3.03 -4.72 -11.82
CA ALA A 22 3.31 -3.50 -12.56
C ALA A 22 4.60 -2.83 -12.07
N PHE A 23 4.85 -2.83 -10.77
CA PHE A 23 6.07 -2.27 -10.20
C PHE A 23 7.32 -3.03 -10.65
N ALA A 24 7.25 -4.38 -10.60
CA ALA A 24 8.37 -5.23 -10.98
C ALA A 24 8.62 -5.30 -12.49
N GLY A 25 7.56 -5.25 -13.31
CA GLY A 25 7.63 -5.66 -14.72
C GLY A 25 7.43 -4.55 -15.75
N GLN A 26 7.10 -3.32 -15.35
CA GLN A 26 6.96 -2.20 -16.29
C GLN A 26 8.23 -1.36 -16.33
N GLY A 27 8.88 -1.27 -17.50
CA GLY A 27 10.13 -0.53 -17.70
C GLY A 27 10.07 0.92 -17.23
N VAL A 28 8.90 1.57 -17.35
CA VAL A 28 8.69 2.95 -16.92
C VAL A 28 9.02 3.18 -15.44
N VAL A 29 8.83 2.19 -14.57
CA VAL A 29 9.19 2.29 -13.14
C VAL A 29 10.70 2.39 -12.98
N MET A 30 11.44 1.50 -13.65
CA MET A 30 12.91 1.48 -13.60
C MET A 30 13.52 2.74 -14.22
N GLU A 31 12.97 3.19 -15.34
CA GLU A 31 13.38 4.43 -16.02
C GLU A 31 13.13 5.65 -15.13
N THR A 32 11.99 5.71 -14.46
CA THR A 32 11.67 6.78 -13.51
C THR A 32 12.65 6.80 -12.34
N PHE A 33 13.01 5.65 -11.77
CA PHE A 33 14.03 5.57 -10.73
C PHE A 33 15.39 6.07 -11.23
N GLN A 34 15.79 5.68 -12.44
CA GLN A 34 17.06 6.13 -13.01
C GLN A 34 17.10 7.66 -13.24
N MET A 35 15.97 8.28 -13.52
CA MET A 35 15.86 9.72 -13.67
C MET A 35 15.74 10.48 -12.34
N SER A 36 15.21 9.85 -11.30
CA SER A 36 14.72 10.51 -10.09
C SER A 36 15.72 11.40 -9.35
N GLN A 37 17.00 11.10 -9.46
CA GLN A 37 18.08 11.84 -8.81
C GLN A 37 18.99 12.59 -9.81
N THR A 38 18.67 12.56 -11.11
CA THR A 38 19.42 13.31 -12.09
C THR A 38 19.09 14.81 -12.01
N ARG A 39 20.05 15.65 -12.32
CA ARG A 39 19.96 17.09 -12.12
C ARG A 39 18.72 17.73 -12.76
N GLY A 40 18.33 17.28 -13.97
CA GLY A 40 17.18 17.84 -14.71
C GLY A 40 15.81 17.31 -14.27
N PHE A 41 15.75 16.17 -13.56
CA PHE A 41 14.49 15.47 -13.23
C PHE A 41 14.26 15.24 -11.73
N CYS A 42 15.20 15.67 -10.90
CA CYS A 42 15.12 15.48 -9.46
C CYS A 42 13.88 16.14 -8.85
N THR A 43 13.03 15.36 -8.18
CA THR A 43 11.79 15.82 -7.54
C THR A 43 11.90 16.02 -6.03
N GLY A 44 13.02 15.60 -5.42
CA GLY A 44 13.19 15.60 -3.98
C GLY A 44 12.60 14.37 -3.30
N GLY A 45 12.51 13.27 -4.02
CA GLY A 45 12.03 11.98 -3.54
C GLY A 45 10.52 11.77 -3.64
N THR A 46 10.14 10.54 -3.92
CA THR A 46 8.77 10.06 -4.06
C THR A 46 8.52 8.93 -3.07
N ILE A 47 7.34 8.88 -2.49
CA ILE A 47 6.88 7.73 -1.72
C ILE A 47 6.15 6.80 -2.69
N HIS A 48 6.68 5.61 -2.88
CA HIS A 48 6.08 4.55 -3.68
C HIS A 48 5.36 3.56 -2.76
N ILE A 49 4.08 3.35 -2.98
CA ILE A 49 3.29 2.34 -2.25
C ILE A 49 2.95 1.22 -3.22
N VAL A 50 3.46 0.03 -2.95
CA VAL A 50 3.17 -1.16 -3.76
C VAL A 50 2.07 -1.96 -3.07
N LEU A 51 0.87 -2.00 -3.67
CA LEU A 51 -0.21 -2.86 -3.24
C LEU A 51 0.11 -4.30 -3.68
N ASN A 52 0.91 -4.99 -2.87
CA ASN A 52 1.37 -6.34 -3.15
C ASN A 52 0.30 -7.35 -2.78
N ASN A 53 -0.66 -7.55 -3.68
CA ASN A 53 -1.73 -8.53 -3.48
C ASN A 53 -1.33 -9.96 -3.87
N GLN A 54 -0.06 -10.19 -4.21
CA GLN A 54 0.55 -11.49 -4.46
C GLN A 54 -0.01 -12.23 -5.69
N VAL A 55 -0.68 -11.53 -6.60
CA VAL A 55 -1.17 -12.07 -7.86
C VAL A 55 -1.12 -11.03 -8.97
N GLY A 56 -0.38 -11.33 -10.04
CA GLY A 56 -0.33 -10.48 -11.24
C GLY A 56 -1.29 -11.00 -12.30
N PHE A 57 -2.46 -10.38 -12.46
CA PHE A 57 -3.57 -10.88 -13.27
C PHE A 57 -3.97 -12.31 -12.85
N THR A 58 -3.42 -13.35 -13.48
CA THR A 58 -3.65 -14.77 -13.15
C THR A 58 -2.38 -15.50 -12.70
N THR A 59 -1.24 -14.82 -12.60
CA THR A 59 0.04 -15.40 -12.14
C THR A 59 0.19 -15.19 -10.65
N SER A 60 0.29 -16.30 -9.87
CA SER A 60 0.42 -16.25 -8.41
C SER A 60 1.67 -16.95 -7.88
N ARG A 61 2.30 -17.83 -8.66
CA ARG A 61 3.55 -18.45 -8.25
C ARG A 61 4.70 -17.48 -8.48
N ARG A 62 5.56 -17.35 -7.48
CA ARG A 62 6.73 -16.46 -7.55
C ARG A 62 7.66 -16.84 -8.69
N GLU A 63 7.90 -18.13 -8.86
CA GLU A 63 8.80 -18.69 -9.89
C GLU A 63 8.36 -18.33 -11.31
N ASP A 64 7.05 -18.14 -11.51
CA ASP A 64 6.46 -17.78 -12.80
C ASP A 64 6.34 -16.26 -12.97
N ALA A 65 6.45 -15.49 -11.88
CA ALA A 65 6.17 -14.06 -11.87
C ALA A 65 7.42 -13.20 -12.09
N ARG A 66 8.55 -13.56 -11.48
CA ARG A 66 9.78 -12.75 -11.52
C ARG A 66 11.00 -13.53 -11.04
N SER A 67 12.18 -13.07 -11.42
CA SER A 67 13.46 -13.63 -10.99
C SER A 67 13.90 -13.19 -9.59
N THR A 68 13.43 -12.02 -9.14
CA THR A 68 13.81 -11.45 -7.84
C THR A 68 12.95 -11.98 -6.69
N GLU A 69 13.48 -11.92 -5.46
CA GLU A 69 12.76 -12.34 -4.26
C GLU A 69 11.50 -11.50 -4.06
N TYR A 70 11.62 -10.19 -4.11
CA TYR A 70 10.52 -9.24 -3.94
C TYR A 70 10.20 -8.47 -5.22
N CYS A 71 8.95 -8.13 -5.42
CA CYS A 71 8.54 -7.26 -6.52
C CYS A 71 9.20 -5.88 -6.43
N THR A 72 9.57 -5.46 -5.23
CA THR A 72 10.19 -4.17 -4.93
C THR A 72 11.70 -4.13 -5.12
N ASP A 73 12.34 -5.24 -5.48
CA ASP A 73 13.80 -5.31 -5.64
C ASP A 73 14.35 -4.36 -6.72
N VAL A 74 13.52 -3.96 -7.67
CA VAL A 74 13.88 -2.94 -8.68
C VAL A 74 14.30 -1.60 -8.06
N ALA A 75 13.79 -1.27 -6.88
CA ALA A 75 14.14 -0.04 -6.17
C ALA A 75 15.57 -0.04 -5.60
N LYS A 76 16.18 -1.23 -5.47
CA LYS A 76 17.57 -1.38 -5.03
C LYS A 76 18.57 -0.76 -6.01
N MET A 77 18.19 -0.58 -7.29
CA MET A 77 19.03 0.09 -8.28
C MET A 77 19.45 1.50 -7.85
N VAL A 78 18.58 2.21 -7.14
CA VAL A 78 18.84 3.57 -6.65
C VAL A 78 19.01 3.62 -5.12
N GLN A 79 19.19 2.46 -4.50
CA GLN A 79 19.38 2.30 -3.05
C GLN A 79 18.22 2.93 -2.25
N ALA A 80 17.01 2.89 -2.78
CA ALA A 80 15.83 3.32 -2.05
C ALA A 80 15.53 2.32 -0.92
N PRO A 81 15.28 2.78 0.31
CA PRO A 81 14.81 1.89 1.38
C PRO A 81 13.47 1.28 1.02
N ILE A 82 13.28 0.02 1.43
CA ILE A 82 12.06 -0.75 1.19
C ILE A 82 11.54 -1.22 2.56
N PHE A 83 10.32 -0.86 2.87
CA PHE A 83 9.63 -1.29 4.09
C PHE A 83 8.57 -2.33 3.72
N HIS A 84 8.77 -3.58 4.12
CA HIS A 84 7.76 -4.62 3.98
C HIS A 84 6.82 -4.59 5.18
N VAL A 85 5.53 -4.48 4.93
CA VAL A 85 4.52 -4.39 6.00
C VAL A 85 3.30 -5.23 5.66
N ASN A 86 2.75 -5.91 6.68
CA ASN A 86 1.51 -6.66 6.55
C ASN A 86 0.31 -5.69 6.55
N GLY A 87 -0.48 -5.71 5.48
CA GLY A 87 -1.69 -4.89 5.35
C GLY A 87 -2.80 -5.21 6.35
N ASP A 88 -2.71 -6.33 7.06
CA ASP A 88 -3.63 -6.68 8.15
C ASP A 88 -3.23 -6.07 9.51
N ASP A 89 -2.09 -5.39 9.59
CA ASP A 89 -1.67 -4.64 10.79
C ASP A 89 -1.68 -3.12 10.51
N PRO A 90 -2.79 -2.41 10.79
CA PRO A 90 -2.92 -1.00 10.48
C PRO A 90 -1.96 -0.11 11.29
N GLU A 91 -1.56 -0.52 12.49
CA GLU A 91 -0.59 0.24 13.30
C GLU A 91 0.82 0.16 12.70
N ALA A 92 1.24 -1.04 12.26
CA ALA A 92 2.50 -1.20 11.56
C ALA A 92 2.50 -0.44 10.22
N VAL A 93 1.37 -0.44 9.48
CA VAL A 93 1.22 0.37 8.26
C VAL A 93 1.38 1.86 8.55
N LEU A 94 0.73 2.37 9.60
CA LEU A 94 0.88 3.76 10.01
C LEU A 94 2.32 4.08 10.38
N PHE A 95 2.96 3.24 11.17
CA PHE A 95 4.36 3.41 11.59
C PHE A 95 5.33 3.49 10.40
N VAL A 96 5.26 2.54 9.45
CA VAL A 96 6.15 2.58 8.29
C VAL A 96 5.84 3.73 7.34
N THR A 97 4.58 4.19 7.30
CA THR A 97 4.19 5.37 6.52
C THR A 97 4.81 6.65 7.07
N GLN A 98 4.79 6.81 8.39
CA GLN A 98 5.48 7.93 9.07
C GLN A 98 6.99 7.87 8.82
N LEU A 99 7.59 6.69 9.00
CA LEU A 99 9.01 6.50 8.77
C LEU A 99 9.42 6.81 7.32
N ALA A 100 8.60 6.39 6.35
CA ALA A 100 8.81 6.69 4.92
C ALA A 100 8.71 8.20 4.65
N MET A 101 7.75 8.87 5.28
CA MET A 101 7.60 10.33 5.16
C MET A 101 8.79 11.05 5.76
N ASP A 102 9.24 10.67 6.95
CA ASP A 102 10.40 11.25 7.62
C ASP A 102 11.67 11.04 6.81
N TYR A 103 11.90 9.83 6.30
CA TYR A 103 13.02 9.52 5.42
C TYR A 103 13.02 10.42 4.17
N ARG A 104 11.89 10.48 3.47
CA ARG A 104 11.74 11.34 2.28
C ARG A 104 11.99 12.81 2.62
N GLN A 105 11.47 13.29 3.75
CA GLN A 105 11.63 14.68 4.17
C GLN A 105 13.07 14.99 4.62
N GLN A 106 13.74 14.04 5.25
CA GLN A 106 15.13 14.21 5.69
C GLN A 106 16.12 14.13 4.53
N PHE A 107 15.99 13.12 3.68
CA PHE A 107 17.02 12.78 2.69
C PHE A 107 16.69 13.24 1.26
N ARG A 108 15.46 13.64 0.98
CA ARG A 108 14.99 14.03 -0.38
C ARG A 108 15.19 12.91 -1.43
N LYS A 109 15.02 11.67 -1.02
CA LYS A 109 15.18 10.46 -1.84
C LYS A 109 13.90 9.64 -1.88
N ASP A 110 13.82 8.77 -2.87
CA ASP A 110 12.71 7.82 -3.01
C ASP A 110 12.70 6.80 -1.87
N VAL A 111 11.52 6.35 -1.52
CA VAL A 111 11.28 5.30 -0.51
C VAL A 111 10.11 4.45 -0.97
N VAL A 112 10.17 3.16 -0.68
CA VAL A 112 9.16 2.19 -1.10
C VAL A 112 8.52 1.52 0.11
N ILE A 113 7.20 1.46 0.11
CA ILE A 113 6.40 0.66 1.05
C ILE A 113 5.82 -0.52 0.28
N ASP A 114 6.27 -1.73 0.60
CA ASP A 114 5.70 -2.98 0.11
C ASP A 114 4.56 -3.40 1.05
N LEU A 115 3.34 -3.02 0.70
CA LEU A 115 2.14 -3.34 1.46
C LEU A 115 1.64 -4.73 1.06
N VAL A 116 2.07 -5.75 1.80
CA VAL A 116 1.67 -7.14 1.56
C VAL A 116 0.22 -7.34 1.96
N CYS A 117 -0.62 -7.63 0.99
CA CYS A 117 -2.06 -7.77 1.15
C CYS A 117 -2.61 -8.89 0.26
N TYR A 118 -3.90 -8.91 0.03
CA TYR A 118 -4.57 -9.86 -0.87
C TYR A 118 -5.76 -9.21 -1.56
N ARG A 119 -6.10 -9.71 -2.75
CA ARG A 119 -7.23 -9.24 -3.54
C ARG A 119 -8.44 -10.15 -3.28
N ARG A 120 -9.54 -9.60 -2.76
CA ARG A 120 -10.76 -10.38 -2.47
C ARG A 120 -11.57 -10.74 -3.70
N ARG A 121 -11.56 -9.87 -4.69
CA ARG A 121 -12.36 -10.02 -5.93
C ARG A 121 -11.45 -10.29 -7.12
N GLY A 122 -12.01 -10.51 -8.30
CA GLY A 122 -11.27 -10.68 -9.53
C GLY A 122 -10.49 -9.44 -9.97
N HIS A 123 -9.74 -9.60 -11.05
CA HIS A 123 -9.01 -8.52 -11.70
C HIS A 123 -9.96 -7.43 -12.24
N ASN A 124 -11.14 -7.87 -12.70
CA ASN A 124 -12.25 -7.02 -13.14
C ASN A 124 -13.57 -7.68 -12.76
N GLU A 125 -14.70 -7.09 -13.17
CA GLU A 125 -16.05 -7.55 -12.85
C GLU A 125 -16.40 -8.92 -13.43
N ALA A 126 -15.78 -9.31 -14.54
CA ALA A 126 -16.01 -10.57 -15.23
C ALA A 126 -15.07 -11.71 -14.78
N ASP A 127 -14.05 -11.39 -13.96
CA ASP A 127 -13.05 -12.37 -13.53
C ASP A 127 -13.50 -13.11 -12.26
N GLU A 128 -13.62 -14.45 -12.35
CA GLU A 128 -13.78 -15.33 -11.19
C GLU A 128 -12.41 -15.93 -10.81
N PRO A 129 -11.73 -15.32 -9.84
CA PRO A 129 -10.33 -15.67 -9.56
C PRO A 129 -10.15 -17.06 -8.96
N ALA A 130 -11.20 -17.68 -8.42
CA ALA A 130 -11.12 -19.06 -7.93
C ALA A 130 -10.95 -20.08 -9.07
N ALA A 131 -11.26 -19.71 -10.33
CA ALA A 131 -11.02 -20.56 -11.48
C ALA A 131 -9.52 -20.74 -11.78
N THR A 132 -8.72 -19.70 -11.56
CA THR A 132 -7.26 -19.70 -11.82
C THR A 132 -6.42 -19.92 -10.56
N GLN A 133 -6.86 -19.43 -9.39
CA GLN A 133 -6.17 -19.58 -8.09
C GLN A 133 -7.07 -20.20 -7.01
N PRO A 134 -7.52 -21.45 -7.16
CA PRO A 134 -8.50 -22.06 -6.25
C PRO A 134 -7.98 -22.19 -4.80
N MET A 135 -6.71 -22.53 -4.61
CA MET A 135 -6.12 -22.69 -3.28
C MET A 135 -5.97 -21.36 -2.55
N MET A 136 -5.52 -20.30 -3.26
CA MET A 136 -5.39 -18.96 -2.72
C MET A 136 -6.77 -18.44 -2.30
N TYR A 137 -7.76 -18.51 -3.18
CA TYR A 137 -9.10 -17.97 -2.90
C TYR A 137 -9.90 -18.79 -1.87
N ARG A 138 -9.59 -20.07 -1.68
CA ARG A 138 -10.10 -20.81 -0.53
C ARG A 138 -9.64 -20.18 0.80
N LYS A 139 -8.38 -19.79 0.89
CA LYS A 139 -7.85 -19.09 2.07
C LYS A 139 -8.45 -17.69 2.21
N ILE A 140 -8.47 -16.90 1.13
CA ILE A 140 -8.96 -15.52 1.12
C ILE A 140 -10.43 -15.44 1.54
N ARG A 141 -11.30 -16.36 1.07
CA ARG A 141 -12.72 -16.39 1.44
C ARG A 141 -12.94 -16.59 2.93
N ASN A 142 -12.08 -17.34 3.58
CA ASN A 142 -12.17 -17.64 5.01
C ASN A 142 -11.36 -16.67 5.88
N HIS A 143 -10.58 -15.79 5.29
CA HIS A 143 -9.76 -14.82 6.02
C HIS A 143 -10.62 -13.66 6.50
N PRO A 144 -10.58 -13.29 7.80
CA PRO A 144 -11.30 -12.13 8.31
C PRO A 144 -10.82 -10.83 7.64
N THR A 145 -11.63 -9.79 7.65
CA THR A 145 -11.18 -8.47 7.19
C THR A 145 -10.17 -7.87 8.17
N THR A 146 -9.30 -6.99 7.68
CA THR A 146 -8.37 -6.20 8.51
C THR A 146 -9.11 -5.51 9.67
N ARG A 147 -10.28 -4.90 9.39
CA ARG A 147 -11.14 -4.33 10.43
C ARG A 147 -11.48 -5.33 11.54
N THR A 148 -11.91 -6.54 11.16
CA THR A 148 -12.30 -7.59 12.13
C THR A 148 -11.10 -8.07 12.94
N LEU A 149 -9.94 -8.24 12.30
CA LEU A 149 -8.71 -8.65 12.98
C LEU A 149 -8.27 -7.58 13.99
N TYR A 150 -8.26 -6.33 13.57
CA TYR A 150 -7.83 -5.23 14.41
C TYR A 150 -8.79 -4.97 15.58
N ALA A 151 -10.10 -4.99 15.33
CA ALA A 151 -11.09 -4.86 16.40
C ALA A 151 -10.97 -5.98 17.46
N ARG A 152 -10.79 -7.24 17.04
CA ARG A 152 -10.54 -8.35 17.97
C ARG A 152 -9.30 -8.15 18.82
N ARG A 153 -8.21 -7.61 18.21
CA ARG A 153 -6.98 -7.26 18.94
C ARG A 153 -7.25 -6.18 19.98
N LEU A 154 -7.92 -5.09 19.61
CA LEU A 154 -8.23 -3.98 20.53
C LEU A 154 -9.14 -4.42 21.68
N VAL A 155 -10.11 -5.31 21.42
CA VAL A 155 -10.97 -5.90 22.47
C VAL A 155 -10.15 -6.79 23.41
N ALA A 156 -9.26 -7.62 22.86
CA ALA A 156 -8.41 -8.51 23.67
C ALA A 156 -7.41 -7.72 24.55
N GLU A 157 -6.93 -6.58 24.06
CA GLU A 157 -6.04 -5.65 24.79
C GLU A 157 -6.80 -4.72 25.74
N GLY A 158 -8.14 -4.78 25.75
CA GLY A 158 -8.98 -3.94 26.62
C GLY A 158 -9.05 -2.47 26.23
N VAL A 159 -8.66 -2.12 25.02
CA VAL A 159 -8.71 -0.75 24.49
C VAL A 159 -10.15 -0.34 24.18
N ILE A 160 -10.94 -1.26 23.62
CA ILE A 160 -12.38 -1.08 23.38
C ILE A 160 -13.15 -2.31 23.89
N SER A 161 -14.45 -2.14 24.15
CA SER A 161 -15.35 -3.27 24.41
C SER A 161 -15.97 -3.78 23.10
N ALA A 162 -16.51 -5.01 23.12
CA ALA A 162 -17.25 -5.55 21.99
C ALA A 162 -18.52 -4.72 21.65
N ALA A 163 -19.14 -4.07 22.64
CA ALA A 163 -20.25 -3.17 22.43
C ALA A 163 -19.81 -1.90 21.67
N GLN A 164 -18.68 -1.32 22.04
CA GLN A 164 -18.12 -0.15 21.34
C GLN A 164 -17.69 -0.48 19.89
N GLU A 165 -17.21 -1.71 19.60
CA GLU A 165 -16.98 -2.14 18.22
C GLU A 165 -18.25 -2.03 17.39
N GLN A 166 -19.37 -2.56 17.92
CA GLN A 166 -20.64 -2.54 17.21
C GLN A 166 -21.19 -1.11 17.04
N GLU A 167 -21.09 -0.29 18.07
CA GLU A 167 -21.49 1.13 18.02
C GLU A 167 -20.73 1.91 16.92
N LEU A 168 -19.41 1.69 16.79
CA LEU A 168 -18.61 2.31 15.74
C LEU A 168 -19.06 1.88 14.33
N ILE A 169 -19.38 0.60 14.15
CA ILE A 169 -19.86 0.07 12.87
C ILE A 169 -21.20 0.70 12.50
N ASP A 170 -22.14 0.71 13.43
CA ASP A 170 -23.50 1.19 13.21
C ASP A 170 -23.52 2.72 13.01
N GLY A 171 -22.70 3.43 13.77
CA GLY A 171 -22.52 4.88 13.61
C GLY A 171 -21.99 5.25 12.22
N TYR A 172 -20.98 4.52 11.73
CA TYR A 172 -20.42 4.75 10.40
C TYR A 172 -21.44 4.44 9.28
N ARG A 173 -22.17 3.33 9.39
CA ARG A 173 -23.24 2.98 8.45
C ARG A 173 -24.33 4.05 8.41
N HIS A 174 -24.80 4.46 9.58
CA HIS A 174 -25.83 5.49 9.69
C HIS A 174 -25.37 6.81 9.05
N ALA A 175 -24.12 7.21 9.27
CA ALA A 175 -23.57 8.41 8.65
C ALA A 175 -23.55 8.32 7.12
N LEU A 176 -23.17 7.16 6.55
CA LEU A 176 -23.21 6.93 5.11
C LEU A 176 -24.64 6.94 4.55
N GLU A 177 -25.57 6.26 5.20
CA GLU A 177 -26.98 6.18 4.79
C GLU A 177 -27.68 7.54 4.84
N SER A 178 -27.31 8.38 5.80
CA SER A 178 -27.83 9.75 5.94
C SER A 178 -27.11 10.78 5.05
N GLY A 179 -26.14 10.36 4.25
CA GLY A 179 -25.36 11.25 3.36
C GLY A 179 -24.43 12.21 4.10
N GLN A 180 -24.08 11.89 5.35
CA GLN A 180 -23.15 12.71 6.11
C GLN A 180 -21.70 12.53 5.65
N HIS A 181 -20.93 13.59 5.71
CA HIS A 181 -19.49 13.54 5.49
C HIS A 181 -18.82 12.83 6.67
N VAL A 182 -18.27 11.62 6.43
CA VAL A 182 -17.61 10.82 7.47
C VAL A 182 -16.11 11.12 7.58
N ALA A 183 -15.49 11.69 6.54
CA ALA A 183 -14.13 12.15 6.60
C ALA A 183 -14.02 13.47 7.36
N LYS A 184 -13.16 13.53 8.36
CA LYS A 184 -12.83 14.81 9.01
C LYS A 184 -12.06 15.67 8.00
N SER A 185 -12.46 16.94 7.85
CA SER A 185 -11.62 17.91 7.14
C SER A 185 -10.30 18.05 7.91
N LEU A 186 -9.19 17.87 7.19
CA LEU A 186 -7.86 18.15 7.70
C LEU A 186 -7.61 19.66 7.83
#